data_7feed128a02ea81215bfe3448ee82099
#
_entry.id   7feed128a02ea81215bfe3448ee82099
#
_cell.length_a   1.000
_cell.length_b   1.000
_cell.length_c   1.000
_cell.angle_alpha   90.00
_cell.angle_beta   90.00
_cell.angle_gamma   90.00
#
_symmetry.space_group_name_H-M   'P 1'
#
loop_
_entity.id
_entity.type
_entity.pdbx_description
1 polymer ?
#
loop_
_entity_poly.entity_id
_entity_poly.type
_entity_poly.pdbx_seq_one_letter_code
_entity_poly.pdbx_strand_id
1 'polypeptide(L)'
;LETSRQIIRQMYANREAFLLLLTKSQGSRFENCLDEVVDISEQQYRRLCDMVTNATGRPRVDDYMTHWMAHIMVDTFVHLFLHETEERVALKHVDALTMYLVRGWMGIMTES
;
A
#
# COMPACT_ATOMS: atom_id res chain seq x y z
N LEU A 1 3.23 3.26 11.02
CA LEU A 1 4.64 2.95 10.70
C LEU A 1 5.02 1.53 11.06
N GLU A 2 4.59 1.05 12.22
CA GLU A 2 4.97 -0.31 12.64
C GLU A 2 4.39 -1.38 11.72
N THR A 3 3.16 -1.22 11.27
CA THR A 3 2.53 -2.16 10.34
C THR A 3 3.29 -2.23 9.03
N SER A 4 3.69 -1.06 8.48
CA SER A 4 4.48 -1.00 7.25
C SER A 4 5.83 -1.69 7.41
N ARG A 5 6.48 -1.49 8.55
CA ARG A 5 7.77 -2.13 8.84
C ARG A 5 7.61 -3.65 8.95
N GLN A 6 6.52 -4.13 9.55
CA GLN A 6 6.24 -5.56 9.64
C GLN A 6 6.02 -6.18 8.27
N ILE A 7 5.33 -5.49 7.37
CA ILE A 7 5.14 -5.95 5.99
C ILE A 7 6.50 -6.13 5.30
N ILE A 8 7.38 -5.14 5.42
CA ILE A 8 8.72 -5.21 4.84
C ILE A 8 9.50 -6.39 5.43
N ARG A 9 9.47 -6.55 6.76
CA ARG A 9 10.16 -7.68 7.40
C ARG A 9 9.68 -9.02 6.86
N GLN A 10 8.37 -9.18 6.69
CA GLN A 10 7.80 -10.42 6.16
C GLN A 10 8.22 -10.67 4.71
N MET A 11 8.23 -9.63 3.90
CA MET A 11 8.67 -9.76 2.50
C MET A 11 10.13 -10.19 2.42
N TYR A 12 11.00 -9.61 3.23
CA TYR A 12 12.43 -9.96 3.21
C TYR A 12 12.71 -11.30 3.87
N ALA A 13 11.93 -11.69 4.88
CA ALA A 13 12.05 -13.02 5.48
C ALA A 13 11.71 -14.14 4.48
N ASN A 14 10.85 -13.86 3.52
CA ASN A 14 10.41 -14.80 2.49
C ASN A 14 10.89 -14.34 1.09
N ARG A 15 12.08 -13.77 1.03
CA ARG A 15 12.58 -13.06 -0.15
C ARG A 15 12.53 -13.88 -1.42
N GLU A 16 13.02 -15.13 -1.37
CA GLU A 16 13.04 -15.97 -2.57
C GLU A 16 11.65 -16.26 -3.10
N ALA A 17 10.71 -16.55 -2.21
CA ALA A 17 9.33 -16.82 -2.59
C ALA A 17 8.69 -15.59 -3.23
N PHE A 18 8.89 -14.41 -2.61
CA PHE A 18 8.37 -13.16 -3.16
C PHE A 18 9.00 -12.78 -4.48
N LEU A 19 10.32 -12.95 -4.62
CA LEU A 19 11.00 -12.68 -5.88
C LEU A 19 10.48 -13.58 -7.01
N LEU A 20 10.28 -14.86 -6.73
CA LEU A 20 9.71 -15.79 -7.71
C LEU A 20 8.30 -15.35 -8.12
N LEU A 21 7.48 -14.98 -7.14
CA LEU A 21 6.13 -14.52 -7.39
C LEU A 21 6.11 -13.25 -8.25
N LEU A 22 7.01 -12.30 -7.95
CA LEU A 22 7.02 -11.00 -8.63
C LEU A 22 7.72 -11.00 -9.99
N THR A 23 8.64 -11.94 -10.24
CA THR A 23 9.47 -11.93 -11.46
C THR A 23 9.22 -13.08 -12.41
N LYS A 24 8.82 -14.25 -11.91
CA LYS A 24 8.68 -15.45 -12.75
C LYS A 24 7.25 -15.97 -12.87
N SER A 25 6.37 -15.52 -12.00
CA SER A 25 4.98 -15.90 -12.05
C SER A 25 4.21 -14.93 -12.93
N GLN A 26 4.62 -14.82 -14.19
CA GLN A 26 3.90 -13.98 -15.14
C GLN A 26 2.67 -14.73 -15.61
N GLY A 27 1.53 -14.08 -15.45
CA GLY A 27 0.26 -14.64 -15.87
C GLY A 27 -0.80 -14.43 -14.80
N SER A 28 -1.93 -15.10 -15.00
CA SER A 28 -3.16 -14.86 -14.25
C SER A 28 -3.01 -15.03 -12.74
N ARG A 29 -2.15 -15.97 -12.30
CA ARG A 29 -2.02 -16.26 -10.87
C ARG A 29 -1.41 -15.11 -10.08
N PHE A 30 -0.33 -14.50 -10.60
CA PHE A 30 0.31 -13.37 -9.96
C PHE A 30 -0.59 -12.13 -9.99
N GLU A 31 -1.16 -11.86 -11.16
CA GLU A 31 -2.05 -10.72 -11.32
C GLU A 31 -3.26 -10.82 -10.41
N ASN A 32 -3.84 -12.03 -10.28
CA ASN A 32 -4.96 -12.26 -9.38
C ASN A 32 -4.59 -12.03 -7.93
N CYS A 33 -3.38 -12.44 -7.52
CA CYS A 33 -2.90 -12.23 -6.16
C CYS A 33 -2.77 -10.74 -5.84
N LEU A 34 -2.17 -9.97 -6.74
CA LEU A 34 -2.05 -8.52 -6.57
C LEU A 34 -3.41 -7.84 -6.57
N ASP A 35 -4.30 -8.26 -7.45
CA ASP A 35 -5.65 -7.71 -7.51
C ASP A 35 -6.40 -7.94 -6.19
N GLU A 36 -6.25 -9.12 -5.58
CA GLU A 36 -6.84 -9.40 -4.28
C GLU A 36 -6.29 -8.48 -3.19
N VAL A 37 -4.97 -8.26 -3.17
CA VAL A 37 -4.35 -7.36 -2.19
C VAL A 37 -4.84 -5.93 -2.39
N VAL A 38 -4.94 -5.49 -3.64
CA VAL A 38 -5.48 -4.16 -3.95
C VAL A 38 -6.93 -4.03 -3.51
N ASP A 39 -7.75 -5.05 -3.76
CA ASP A 39 -9.16 -5.04 -3.36
C ASP A 39 -9.32 -4.94 -1.84
N ILE A 40 -8.55 -5.70 -1.09
CA ILE A 40 -8.57 -5.64 0.38
C ILE A 40 -8.14 -4.27 0.86
N SER A 41 -7.09 -3.71 0.27
CA SER A 41 -6.58 -2.38 0.62
C SER A 41 -7.59 -1.29 0.29
N GLU A 42 -8.26 -1.42 -0.86
CA GLU A 42 -9.30 -0.47 -1.26
C GLU A 42 -10.46 -0.46 -0.27
N GLN A 43 -10.89 -1.63 0.20
CA GLN A 43 -11.95 -1.72 1.21
C GLN A 43 -11.53 -1.05 2.52
N GLN A 44 -10.26 -1.20 2.92
CA GLN A 44 -9.73 -0.53 4.11
C GLN A 44 -9.70 0.98 3.94
N TYR A 45 -9.24 1.48 2.80
CA TYR A 45 -9.26 2.90 2.50
C TYR A 45 -10.67 3.45 2.48
N ARG A 46 -11.61 2.68 1.90
CA ARG A 46 -13.03 3.08 1.88
C ARG A 46 -13.56 3.29 3.29
N ARG A 47 -13.30 2.35 4.20
CA ARG A 47 -13.75 2.45 5.58
C ARG A 47 -13.11 3.64 6.30
N LEU A 48 -11.81 3.84 6.13
CA LEU A 48 -11.11 4.96 6.77
C LEU A 48 -11.64 6.31 6.26
N CYS A 49 -11.80 6.45 4.96
CA CYS A 49 -12.33 7.67 4.36
C CYS A 49 -13.75 7.97 4.84
N ASP A 50 -14.59 6.94 4.89
CA ASP A 50 -15.97 7.11 5.34
C ASP A 50 -16.06 7.48 6.82
N MET A 51 -15.17 6.91 7.66
CA MET A 51 -15.09 7.28 9.08
C MET A 51 -14.76 8.76 9.23
N VAL A 52 -13.79 9.27 8.49
CA VAL A 52 -13.42 10.69 8.56
C VAL A 52 -14.54 11.57 8.01
N THR A 53 -15.15 11.17 6.90
CA THR A 53 -16.28 11.88 6.30
C THR A 53 -17.43 11.99 7.29
N ASN A 54 -17.79 10.89 7.96
CA ASN A 54 -18.87 10.89 8.95
C ASN A 54 -18.54 11.73 10.17
N ALA A 55 -17.28 11.76 10.58
CA ALA A 55 -16.85 12.54 11.73
C ALA A 55 -16.76 14.05 11.45
N THR A 56 -16.44 14.43 10.20
CA THR A 56 -16.16 15.82 9.85
C THR A 56 -17.27 16.49 9.04
N GLY A 57 -18.21 15.73 8.48
CA GLY A 57 -19.23 16.25 7.59
C GLY A 57 -18.73 16.62 6.21
N ARG A 58 -17.51 16.27 5.86
CA ARG A 58 -16.95 16.55 4.54
C ARG A 58 -17.55 15.63 3.47
N PRO A 59 -17.48 16.02 2.19
CA PRO A 59 -17.98 15.18 1.11
C PRO A 59 -17.29 13.81 1.08
N ARG A 60 -18.04 12.80 0.68
CA ARG A 60 -17.52 11.45 0.54
C ARG A 60 -16.45 11.40 -0.56
N VAL A 61 -15.32 10.75 -0.24
CA VAL A 61 -14.27 10.48 -1.23
C VAL A 61 -14.80 9.46 -2.23
N ASP A 62 -14.64 9.72 -3.53
CA ASP A 62 -15.19 8.85 -4.55
C ASP A 62 -14.42 7.51 -4.66
N ASP A 63 -15.04 6.55 -5.35
CA ASP A 63 -14.48 5.21 -5.45
C ASP A 63 -13.20 5.15 -6.28
N TYR A 64 -13.06 6.05 -7.25
CA TYR A 64 -11.81 6.14 -8.02
C TYR A 64 -10.65 6.46 -7.12
N MET A 65 -10.82 7.42 -6.21
CA MET A 65 -9.73 7.84 -5.32
C MET A 65 -9.33 6.75 -4.33
N THR A 66 -10.29 6.02 -3.76
CA THR A 66 -9.95 4.91 -2.87
C THR A 66 -9.26 3.77 -3.63
N HIS A 67 -9.66 3.54 -4.85
CA HIS A 67 -9.01 2.54 -5.72
C HIS A 67 -7.58 2.98 -6.05
N TRP A 68 -7.39 4.23 -6.44
CA TRP A 68 -6.08 4.78 -6.75
C TRP A 68 -5.14 4.71 -5.54
N MET A 69 -5.63 5.10 -4.37
CA MET A 69 -4.84 5.05 -3.12
C MET A 69 -4.36 3.63 -2.82
N ALA A 70 -5.23 2.64 -2.99
CA ALA A 70 -4.89 1.25 -2.76
C ALA A 70 -3.80 0.77 -3.74
N HIS A 71 -3.93 1.12 -5.01
CA HIS A 71 -2.91 0.79 -6.01
C HIS A 71 -1.56 1.42 -5.69
N ILE A 72 -1.54 2.70 -5.35
CA ILE A 72 -0.29 3.40 -5.03
C ILE A 72 0.38 2.78 -3.82
N MET A 73 -0.39 2.41 -2.81
CA MET A 73 0.16 1.77 -1.62
C MET A 73 0.82 0.43 -1.96
N VAL A 74 0.11 -0.44 -2.68
CA VAL A 74 0.64 -1.75 -3.06
C VAL A 74 1.86 -1.60 -3.95
N ASP A 75 1.78 -0.73 -4.96
CA ASP A 75 2.90 -0.47 -5.88
C ASP A 75 4.13 0.05 -5.14
N THR A 76 3.94 0.87 -4.12
CA THR A 76 5.05 1.39 -3.31
C THR A 76 5.82 0.26 -2.65
N PHE A 77 5.13 -0.70 -2.02
CA PHE A 77 5.79 -1.83 -1.36
C PHE A 77 6.47 -2.75 -2.38
N VAL A 78 5.80 -3.05 -3.49
CA VAL A 78 6.38 -3.92 -4.53
C VAL A 78 7.62 -3.28 -5.13
N HIS A 79 7.55 -2.01 -5.47
CA HIS A 79 8.68 -1.27 -6.05
C HIS A 79 9.86 -1.24 -5.09
N LEU A 80 9.61 -0.94 -3.83
CA LEU A 80 10.66 -0.89 -2.82
C LEU A 80 11.35 -2.25 -2.69
N PHE A 81 10.57 -3.32 -2.58
CA PHE A 81 11.09 -4.66 -2.43
C PHE A 81 11.95 -5.08 -3.64
N LEU A 82 11.50 -4.76 -4.86
CA LEU A 82 12.22 -5.13 -6.08
C LEU A 82 13.52 -4.34 -6.27
N HIS A 83 13.59 -3.12 -5.75
CA HIS A 83 14.75 -2.24 -5.98
C HIS A 83 15.74 -2.20 -4.82
N GLU A 84 15.37 -2.70 -3.63
CA GLU A 84 16.28 -2.73 -2.49
C GLU A 84 16.67 -4.15 -2.15
N THR A 85 17.97 -4.41 -2.09
CA THR A 85 18.48 -5.75 -1.76
C THR A 85 18.66 -5.95 -0.25
N GLU A 86 18.80 -4.86 0.50
CA GLU A 86 19.04 -4.91 1.94
C GLU A 86 17.79 -4.51 2.72
N GLU A 87 17.35 -5.39 3.61
CA GLU A 87 16.21 -5.15 4.48
C GLU A 87 16.36 -3.86 5.30
N ARG A 88 17.55 -3.61 5.82
CA ARG A 88 17.81 -2.41 6.63
C ARG A 88 17.53 -1.13 5.86
N VAL A 89 17.95 -1.08 4.61
CA VAL A 89 17.74 0.09 3.75
C VAL A 89 16.27 0.22 3.38
N ALA A 90 15.61 -0.90 3.10
CA ALA A 90 14.18 -0.90 2.81
C ALA A 90 13.36 -0.40 4.00
N LEU A 91 13.72 -0.81 5.22
CA LEU A 91 13.04 -0.33 6.43
C LEU A 91 13.21 1.17 6.63
N LYS A 92 14.39 1.70 6.31
CA LYS A 92 14.61 3.14 6.35
C LYS A 92 13.71 3.88 5.37
N HIS A 93 13.64 3.40 4.14
CA HIS A 93 12.83 4.03 3.10
C HIS A 93 11.33 3.89 3.36
N VAL A 94 10.88 2.75 3.89
CA VAL A 94 9.45 2.55 4.12
C VAL A 94 8.89 3.53 5.14
N ASP A 95 9.69 3.95 6.11
CA ASP A 95 9.25 4.98 7.07
C ASP A 95 8.93 6.28 6.35
N ALA A 96 9.82 6.75 5.47
CA ALA A 96 9.62 7.98 4.71
C ALA A 96 8.46 7.84 3.72
N LEU A 97 8.35 6.71 3.03
CA LEU A 97 7.28 6.47 2.07
C LEU A 97 5.92 6.42 2.75
N THR A 98 5.85 5.78 3.92
CA THR A 98 4.61 5.72 4.71
C THR A 98 4.19 7.12 5.15
N MET A 99 5.13 7.93 5.60
CA MET A 99 4.84 9.32 5.96
C MET A 99 4.29 10.11 4.78
N TYR A 100 4.87 9.92 3.60
CA TYR A 100 4.40 10.56 2.38
C TYR A 100 2.95 10.16 2.07
N LEU A 101 2.66 8.86 2.12
CA LEU A 101 1.32 8.35 1.83
C LEU A 101 0.29 8.84 2.86
N VAL A 102 0.65 8.81 4.15
CA VAL A 102 -0.26 9.26 5.22
C VAL A 102 -0.54 10.75 5.09
N ARG A 103 0.48 11.57 4.86
CA ARG A 103 0.29 13.02 4.74
C ARG A 103 -0.49 13.39 3.49
N GLY A 104 -0.25 12.71 2.38
CA GLY A 104 -1.04 12.90 1.17
C GLY A 104 -2.51 12.55 1.39
N TRP A 105 -2.78 11.42 2.05
CA TRP A 105 -4.13 11.02 2.41
C TRP A 105 -4.80 12.06 3.31
N MET A 106 -4.09 12.50 4.35
CA MET A 106 -4.62 13.54 5.26
C MET A 106 -4.94 14.83 4.51
N GLY A 107 -4.10 15.22 3.55
CA GLY A 107 -4.37 16.38 2.72
C GLY A 107 -5.69 16.27 1.98
N ILE A 108 -5.95 15.14 1.36
CA ILE A 108 -7.20 14.88 0.65
C ILE A 108 -8.38 14.94 1.62
N MET A 109 -8.22 14.37 2.82
CA MET A 109 -9.30 14.27 3.80
C MET A 109 -9.56 15.58 4.54
N THR A 110 -8.61 16.51 4.57
CA THR A 110 -8.75 17.72 5.40
C THR A 110 -8.79 19.02 4.61
N GLU A 111 -8.30 19.04 3.37
CA GLU A 111 -8.13 20.27 2.59
C GLU A 111 -9.01 20.36 1.36
N SER A 112 -9.72 19.30 1.01
CA SER A 112 -10.56 19.28 -0.18
C SER A 112 -11.95 19.91 0.04
#